data_eefe7931d12071c5d1e4325a52c113fe
#
_entry.id   eefe7931d12071c5d1e4325a52c113fe
#
_cell.length_a   1.000
_cell.length_b   1.000
_cell.length_c   1.000
_cell.angle_alpha   90.00
_cell.angle_beta   90.00
_cell.angle_gamma   90.00
#
_symmetry.space_group_name_H-M   'P 1'
#
loop_
_entity.id
_entity.type
_entity.pdbx_description
1 polymer ?
#
loop_
_entity_poly.entity_id
_entity_poly.type
_entity_poly.pdbx_seq_one_letter_code
_entity_poly.pdbx_strand_id
1 'polypeptide(L)'
;MLDLINLRKTFNAKTVNEKVALNGVNLHLNDGDFVTVIGGNGAGKSTTLNAIAGVWPIDEGQILIDGCDVTGLSEHRRAGLLGRVFQDPMTGTAATMQIEENLALAARRGQKRTLRVGITKAEREGYREKLKTLGLGLEDRMTTKVGLLSGGQRQALTLLMATLKKPKLLLLDEHTAALDPRTADKVLQLSRQIIEENHLMTMMVTHNMRDAIAYGNRLIMMHEGRIILDIAGEQKKHLTVEMLLEQFARASGDEFVNDRALLG
;
A
#
# COMPACT_ATOMS: atom_id res chain seq x y z
N MET A 1 3.51 -8.59 -12.87
CA MET A 1 4.32 -9.26 -11.82
C MET A 1 5.30 -8.28 -11.18
N LEU A 2 5.76 -8.55 -9.92
CA LEU A 2 6.80 -7.80 -9.20
C LEU A 2 7.92 -8.75 -8.80
N ASP A 3 9.18 -8.37 -9.06
CA ASP A 3 10.35 -9.09 -8.57
C ASP A 3 11.24 -8.14 -7.75
N LEU A 4 11.52 -8.53 -6.52
CA LEU A 4 12.52 -7.92 -5.67
C LEU A 4 13.69 -8.90 -5.55
N ILE A 5 14.88 -8.48 -5.96
CA ILE A 5 16.04 -9.35 -6.04
C ILE A 5 17.15 -8.79 -5.14
N ASN A 6 17.44 -9.48 -4.06
CA ASN A 6 18.50 -9.18 -3.09
C ASN A 6 18.54 -7.69 -2.66
N LEU A 7 17.37 -7.13 -2.29
CA LEU A 7 17.32 -5.71 -1.92
C LEU A 7 18.07 -5.45 -0.62
N ARG A 8 18.98 -4.49 -0.64
CA ARG A 8 19.70 -3.97 0.52
C ARG A 8 19.51 -2.48 0.65
N LYS A 9 19.33 -2.03 1.90
CA LYS A 9 19.26 -0.61 2.24
C LYS A 9 19.77 -0.36 3.64
N THR A 10 20.75 0.51 3.74
CA THR A 10 21.31 0.98 5.00
C THR A 10 21.12 2.48 5.11
N PHE A 11 20.52 2.93 6.19
CA PHE A 11 20.43 4.35 6.53
C PHE A 11 21.61 4.76 7.38
N ASN A 12 22.07 6.00 7.22
CA ASN A 12 23.16 6.61 7.99
C ASN A 12 24.43 5.75 8.05
N ALA A 13 24.78 5.09 6.92
CA ALA A 13 25.95 4.22 6.83
C ALA A 13 27.22 4.91 7.37
N LYS A 14 28.04 4.15 8.10
CA LYS A 14 29.29 4.62 8.73
C LYS A 14 29.11 5.69 9.82
N THR A 15 27.93 5.81 10.40
CA THR A 15 27.67 6.68 11.54
C THR A 15 27.21 5.86 12.76
N VAL A 16 27.17 6.49 13.93
CA VAL A 16 26.64 5.86 15.17
C VAL A 16 25.15 5.51 15.08
N ASN A 17 24.43 6.07 14.11
CA ASN A 17 23.02 5.83 13.87
C ASN A 17 22.80 4.93 12.62
N GLU A 18 23.82 4.15 12.24
CA GLU A 18 23.69 3.20 11.14
C GLU A 18 22.57 2.19 11.40
N LYS A 19 21.71 2.01 10.42
CA LYS A 19 20.60 1.04 10.49
C LYS A 19 20.46 0.31 9.17
N VAL A 20 20.69 -1.00 9.17
CA VAL A 20 20.36 -1.87 8.07
C VAL A 20 18.84 -2.08 8.05
N ALA A 21 18.16 -1.50 7.08
CA ALA A 21 16.70 -1.53 7.00
C ALA A 21 16.18 -2.60 6.03
N LEU A 22 16.96 -2.97 5.00
CA LEU A 22 16.72 -4.12 4.14
C LEU A 22 18.01 -4.93 4.04
N ASN A 23 17.92 -6.23 4.22
CA ASN A 23 19.06 -7.12 4.33
C ASN A 23 18.90 -8.35 3.42
N GLY A 24 18.91 -8.10 2.11
CA GLY A 24 18.79 -9.17 1.11
C GLY A 24 17.35 -9.64 0.89
N VAL A 25 16.39 -8.71 0.78
CA VAL A 25 14.98 -9.03 0.54
C VAL A 25 14.81 -9.58 -0.87
N ASN A 26 14.26 -10.79 -0.96
CA ASN A 26 13.84 -11.44 -2.19
C ASN A 26 12.34 -11.71 -2.13
N LEU A 27 11.58 -11.29 -3.14
CA LEU A 27 10.14 -11.50 -3.21
C LEU A 27 9.69 -11.53 -4.68
N HIS A 28 8.88 -12.50 -5.02
CA HIS A 28 8.20 -12.57 -6.30
C HIS A 28 6.68 -12.50 -6.07
N LEU A 29 5.96 -11.63 -6.79
CA LEU A 29 4.51 -11.55 -6.81
C LEU A 29 4.01 -11.75 -8.24
N ASN A 30 3.01 -12.61 -8.38
CA ASN A 30 2.28 -12.79 -9.63
C ASN A 30 1.20 -11.71 -9.80
N ASP A 31 0.73 -11.55 -11.04
CA ASP A 31 -0.43 -10.71 -11.29
C ASP A 31 -1.66 -11.23 -10.53
N GLY A 32 -2.35 -10.32 -9.86
CA GLY A 32 -3.52 -10.64 -9.02
C GLY A 32 -3.17 -11.13 -7.62
N ASP A 33 -1.90 -11.29 -7.25
CA ASP A 33 -1.53 -11.56 -5.86
C ASP A 33 -1.93 -10.38 -4.96
N PHE A 34 -2.64 -10.70 -3.90
CA PHE A 34 -2.92 -9.77 -2.81
C PHE A 34 -2.16 -10.23 -1.56
N VAL A 35 -1.04 -9.59 -1.32
CA VAL A 35 -0.09 -9.96 -0.25
C VAL A 35 -0.24 -9.02 0.94
N THR A 36 -0.43 -9.59 2.12
CA THR A 36 -0.37 -8.87 3.38
C THR A 36 1.04 -8.96 3.96
N VAL A 37 1.57 -7.83 4.47
CA VAL A 37 2.92 -7.72 5.03
C VAL A 37 2.82 -7.29 6.49
N ILE A 38 3.34 -8.11 7.39
CA ILE A 38 3.39 -7.85 8.83
C ILE A 38 4.83 -7.88 9.34
N GLY A 39 5.01 -7.49 10.59
CA GLY A 39 6.31 -7.49 11.30
C GLY A 39 6.37 -6.35 12.29
N GLY A 40 7.30 -6.41 13.23
CA GLY A 40 7.52 -5.39 14.26
C GLY A 40 7.93 -4.02 13.71
N ASN A 41 8.01 -3.04 14.60
CA ASN A 41 8.52 -1.71 14.25
C ASN A 41 10.00 -1.82 13.82
N GLY A 42 10.32 -1.20 12.68
CA GLY A 42 11.67 -1.28 12.13
C GLY A 42 12.01 -2.56 11.38
N ALA A 43 11.06 -3.50 11.19
CA ALA A 43 11.27 -4.74 10.45
C ALA A 43 11.58 -4.55 8.94
N GLY A 44 11.42 -3.33 8.41
CA GLY A 44 11.69 -3.04 6.99
C GLY A 44 10.45 -2.91 6.10
N LYS A 45 9.23 -3.07 6.65
CA LYS A 45 7.96 -3.04 5.88
C LYS A 45 7.81 -1.77 5.03
N SER A 46 7.74 -0.60 5.68
CA SER A 46 7.59 0.68 4.98
C SER A 46 8.83 1.03 4.15
N THR A 47 10.03 0.55 4.55
CA THR A 47 11.24 0.70 3.73
C THR A 47 11.11 -0.06 2.42
N THR A 48 10.57 -1.29 2.44
CA THR A 48 10.30 -2.08 1.24
C THR A 48 9.31 -1.36 0.33
N LEU A 49 8.17 -0.87 0.87
CA LEU A 49 7.21 -0.11 0.06
C LEU A 49 7.82 1.16 -0.54
N ASN A 50 8.60 1.91 0.24
CA ASN A 50 9.25 3.13 -0.22
C ASN A 50 10.35 2.84 -1.27
N ALA A 51 11.07 1.72 -1.16
CA ALA A 51 12.03 1.27 -2.16
C ALA A 51 11.32 0.92 -3.49
N ILE A 52 10.21 0.17 -3.43
CA ILE A 52 9.38 -0.15 -4.60
C ILE A 52 8.82 1.13 -5.23
N ALA A 53 8.34 2.06 -4.42
CA ALA A 53 7.80 3.34 -4.88
C ALA A 53 8.87 4.27 -5.47
N GLY A 54 10.15 4.06 -5.19
CA GLY A 54 11.26 4.90 -5.64
C GLY A 54 11.45 6.18 -4.82
N VAL A 55 10.90 6.20 -3.61
CA VAL A 55 11.11 7.28 -2.62
C VAL A 55 12.52 7.19 -2.07
N TRP A 56 12.96 5.98 -1.72
CA TRP A 56 14.32 5.72 -1.25
C TRP A 56 15.06 4.83 -2.25
N PRO A 57 16.23 5.25 -2.74
CA PRO A 57 17.07 4.39 -3.54
C PRO A 57 17.59 3.24 -2.69
N ILE A 58 17.63 2.05 -3.26
CA ILE A 58 18.31 0.89 -2.66
C ILE A 58 19.82 0.99 -2.86
N ASP A 59 20.59 0.33 -2.00
CA ASP A 59 22.03 0.32 -2.07
C ASP A 59 22.53 -0.82 -2.97
N GLU A 60 21.85 -1.98 -2.93
CA GLU A 60 22.12 -3.15 -3.77
C GLU A 60 20.80 -3.85 -4.14
N GLY A 61 20.86 -4.63 -5.22
CA GLY A 61 19.75 -5.44 -5.70
C GLY A 61 19.00 -4.82 -6.88
N GLN A 62 17.83 -5.38 -7.19
CA GLN A 62 17.06 -5.01 -8.36
C GLN A 62 15.56 -5.06 -8.09
N ILE A 63 14.79 -4.14 -8.69
CA ILE A 63 13.33 -4.08 -8.62
C ILE A 63 12.78 -4.11 -10.05
N LEU A 64 12.01 -5.14 -10.36
CA LEU A 64 11.35 -5.29 -11.66
C LEU A 64 9.82 -5.21 -11.46
N ILE A 65 9.15 -4.39 -12.24
CA ILE A 65 7.68 -4.32 -12.30
C ILE A 65 7.26 -4.65 -13.71
N ASP A 66 6.48 -5.71 -13.87
CA ASP A 66 6.01 -6.19 -15.17
C ASP A 66 7.17 -6.46 -16.15
N GLY A 67 8.28 -7.02 -15.64
CA GLY A 67 9.50 -7.29 -16.39
C GLY A 67 10.39 -6.07 -16.67
N CYS A 68 9.93 -4.86 -16.32
CA CYS A 68 10.71 -3.63 -16.52
C CYS A 68 11.55 -3.33 -15.28
N ASP A 69 12.85 -3.13 -15.45
CA ASP A 69 13.72 -2.67 -14.37
C ASP A 69 13.41 -1.20 -14.03
N VAL A 70 12.95 -1.01 -12.80
CA VAL A 70 12.63 0.31 -12.26
C VAL A 70 13.61 0.78 -11.20
N THR A 71 14.67 0.01 -10.92
CA THR A 71 15.62 0.22 -9.81
C THR A 71 16.16 1.65 -9.77
N GLY A 72 16.60 2.18 -10.89
CA GLY A 72 17.16 3.55 -11.01
C GLY A 72 16.11 4.63 -11.30
N LEU A 73 14.83 4.27 -11.41
CA LEU A 73 13.79 5.24 -11.73
C LEU A 73 13.34 5.99 -10.47
N SER A 74 13.19 7.31 -10.58
CA SER A 74 12.62 8.16 -9.54
C SER A 74 11.12 7.90 -9.34
N GLU A 75 10.60 8.28 -8.16
CA GLU A 75 9.19 8.10 -7.77
C GLU A 75 8.20 8.58 -8.86
N HIS A 76 8.40 9.79 -9.41
CA HIS A 76 7.49 10.33 -10.42
C HIS A 76 7.47 9.53 -11.74
N ARG A 77 8.58 8.84 -12.09
CA ARG A 77 8.64 7.94 -13.25
C ARG A 77 7.94 6.63 -12.99
N ARG A 78 7.99 6.12 -11.75
CA ARG A 78 7.26 4.91 -11.34
C ARG A 78 5.77 5.17 -11.11
N ALA A 79 5.36 6.42 -10.86
CA ALA A 79 3.96 6.78 -10.57
C ALA A 79 2.96 6.33 -11.66
N GLY A 80 3.40 6.15 -12.90
CA GLY A 80 2.55 5.61 -13.97
C GLY A 80 2.21 4.11 -13.80
N LEU A 81 3.04 3.36 -13.07
CA LEU A 81 2.91 1.93 -12.84
C LEU A 81 2.25 1.62 -11.49
N LEU A 82 2.38 2.51 -10.51
CA LEU A 82 2.01 2.28 -9.12
C LEU A 82 0.74 3.03 -8.73
N GLY A 83 -0.08 2.41 -7.90
CA GLY A 83 -1.05 3.07 -7.03
C GLY A 83 -0.51 3.06 -5.60
N ARG A 84 -0.66 4.13 -4.85
CA ARG A 84 -0.23 4.18 -3.45
C ARG A 84 -1.27 4.84 -2.57
N VAL A 85 -1.54 4.20 -1.43
CA VAL A 85 -2.38 4.73 -0.36
C VAL A 85 -1.53 4.78 0.90
N PHE A 86 -1.48 5.95 1.54
CA PHE A 86 -0.65 6.22 2.70
C PHE A 86 -1.42 5.99 4.01
N GLN A 87 -0.68 5.84 5.09
CA GLN A 87 -1.24 5.77 6.44
C GLN A 87 -2.03 7.04 6.79
N ASP A 88 -1.44 8.22 6.51
CA ASP A 88 -2.15 9.49 6.62
C ASP A 88 -2.82 9.86 5.28
N PRO A 89 -4.17 9.86 5.25
CA PRO A 89 -4.93 10.20 4.04
C PRO A 89 -4.70 11.64 3.55
N MET A 90 -4.16 12.53 4.40
CA MET A 90 -3.78 13.87 3.99
C MET A 90 -2.60 13.86 3.00
N THR A 91 -1.67 12.93 3.16
CA THR A 91 -0.48 12.83 2.30
C THR A 91 -0.84 12.49 0.85
N GLY A 92 -1.92 11.73 0.64
CA GLY A 92 -2.38 11.31 -0.70
C GLY A 92 -3.30 12.32 -1.42
N THR A 93 -3.65 13.46 -0.79
CA THR A 93 -4.65 14.38 -1.30
C THR A 93 -4.20 15.85 -1.24
N ALA A 94 -4.72 16.67 -2.15
CA ALA A 94 -4.62 18.13 -2.07
C ALA A 94 -5.82 18.67 -1.27
N ALA A 95 -5.65 18.85 0.04
CA ALA A 95 -6.74 19.17 0.99
C ALA A 95 -7.50 20.47 0.64
N THR A 96 -6.85 21.45 0.04
CA THR A 96 -7.44 22.74 -0.36
C THR A 96 -8.20 22.68 -1.68
N MET A 97 -8.01 21.61 -2.46
CA MET A 97 -8.67 21.36 -3.73
C MET A 97 -9.97 20.58 -3.56
N GLN A 98 -10.85 20.68 -4.55
CA GLN A 98 -12.13 19.96 -4.60
C GLN A 98 -11.91 18.48 -4.86
N ILE A 99 -12.94 17.65 -4.56
CA ILE A 99 -12.92 16.20 -4.84
C ILE A 99 -12.66 15.96 -6.32
N GLU A 100 -13.40 16.62 -7.24
CA GLU A 100 -13.24 16.43 -8.67
C GLU A 100 -11.86 16.87 -9.19
N GLU A 101 -11.24 17.87 -8.58
CA GLU A 101 -9.89 18.30 -8.93
C GLU A 101 -8.83 17.26 -8.51
N ASN A 102 -8.97 16.69 -7.32
CA ASN A 102 -8.12 15.60 -6.86
C ASN A 102 -8.23 14.38 -7.79
N LEU A 103 -9.45 13.99 -8.18
CA LEU A 103 -9.68 12.90 -9.13
C LEU A 103 -9.07 13.22 -10.50
N ALA A 104 -9.18 14.45 -10.99
CA ALA A 104 -8.58 14.88 -12.24
C ALA A 104 -7.05 14.80 -12.22
N LEU A 105 -6.41 15.15 -11.11
CA LEU A 105 -4.96 14.97 -10.93
C LEU A 105 -4.57 13.49 -10.95
N ALA A 106 -5.33 12.66 -10.24
CA ALA A 106 -5.09 11.22 -10.20
C ALA A 106 -5.27 10.54 -11.57
N ALA A 107 -6.31 10.92 -12.32
CA ALA A 107 -6.58 10.40 -13.66
C ALA A 107 -5.46 10.72 -14.66
N ARG A 108 -4.73 11.83 -14.44
CA ARG A 108 -3.62 12.26 -15.29
C ARG A 108 -2.25 11.75 -14.86
N ARG A 109 -2.22 10.87 -13.86
CA ARG A 109 -0.98 10.26 -13.36
C ARG A 109 -0.21 9.56 -14.49
N GLY A 110 1.09 9.88 -14.64
CA GLY A 110 1.95 9.30 -15.66
C GLY A 110 1.66 9.78 -17.10
N GLN A 111 0.82 10.81 -17.28
CA GLN A 111 0.57 11.42 -18.60
C GLN A 111 1.37 12.70 -18.78
N LYS A 112 1.67 13.02 -20.06
CA LYS A 112 2.26 14.32 -20.40
C LYS A 112 1.24 15.44 -20.14
N ARG A 113 1.69 16.50 -19.47
CA ARG A 113 0.84 17.67 -19.21
C ARG A 113 0.72 18.49 -20.48
N THR A 114 -0.50 18.94 -20.77
CA THR A 114 -0.82 19.80 -21.93
C THR A 114 -1.75 20.92 -21.48
N LEU A 115 -1.82 22.00 -22.27
CA LEU A 115 -2.78 23.08 -22.07
C LEU A 115 -4.17 22.58 -22.52
N ARG A 116 -4.95 22.05 -21.60
CA ARG A 116 -6.32 21.56 -21.82
C ARG A 116 -7.23 22.07 -20.71
N VAL A 117 -8.54 22.05 -20.97
CA VAL A 117 -9.57 22.29 -19.95
C VAL A 117 -9.32 21.32 -18.78
N GLY A 118 -9.34 21.85 -17.56
CA GLY A 118 -9.00 21.10 -16.35
C GLY A 118 -9.88 19.88 -16.14
N ILE A 119 -11.21 20.03 -16.28
CA ILE A 119 -12.18 18.94 -16.13
C ILE A 119 -13.29 19.16 -17.15
N THR A 120 -13.50 18.20 -18.03
CA THR A 120 -14.61 18.22 -19.00
C THR A 120 -15.92 17.71 -18.36
N LYS A 121 -17.07 18.00 -19.00
CA LYS A 121 -18.36 17.47 -18.52
C LYS A 121 -18.38 15.93 -18.48
N ALA A 122 -17.79 15.29 -19.48
CA ALA A 122 -17.71 13.83 -19.55
C ALA A 122 -16.83 13.24 -18.45
N GLU A 123 -15.68 13.86 -18.14
CA GLU A 123 -14.82 13.44 -17.03
C GLU A 123 -15.55 13.60 -15.69
N ARG A 124 -16.26 14.73 -15.49
CA ARG A 124 -17.04 14.96 -14.25
C ARG A 124 -18.10 13.88 -14.04
N GLU A 125 -18.83 13.51 -15.08
CA GLU A 125 -19.83 12.44 -14.99
C GLU A 125 -19.16 11.08 -14.71
N GLY A 126 -18.04 10.78 -15.38
CA GLY A 126 -17.27 9.57 -15.10
C GLY A 126 -16.74 9.51 -13.64
N TYR A 127 -16.34 10.65 -13.07
CA TYR A 127 -15.93 10.71 -11.65
C TYR A 127 -17.12 10.50 -10.71
N ARG A 128 -18.30 11.07 -11.04
CA ARG A 128 -19.53 10.87 -10.28
C ARG A 128 -19.89 9.38 -10.18
N GLU A 129 -19.91 8.67 -11.30
CA GLU A 129 -20.20 7.23 -11.32
C GLU A 129 -19.21 6.42 -10.48
N LYS A 130 -17.91 6.77 -10.56
CA LYS A 130 -16.89 6.12 -9.73
C LYS A 130 -17.03 6.44 -8.24
N LEU A 131 -17.42 7.66 -7.87
CA LEU A 131 -17.67 8.02 -6.47
C LEU A 131 -18.88 7.28 -5.90
N LYS A 132 -19.93 7.03 -6.69
CA LYS A 132 -21.10 6.22 -6.27
C LYS A 132 -20.70 4.83 -5.80
N THR A 133 -19.67 4.21 -6.40
CA THR A 133 -19.21 2.88 -5.98
C THR A 133 -18.66 2.85 -4.56
N LEU A 134 -18.26 4.00 -4.00
CA LEU A 134 -17.80 4.09 -2.62
C LEU A 134 -18.94 4.04 -1.59
N GLY A 135 -20.19 4.36 -1.99
CA GLY A 135 -21.36 4.36 -1.09
C GLY A 135 -21.27 5.39 0.05
N LEU A 136 -20.57 6.51 -0.17
CA LEU A 136 -20.27 7.52 0.87
C LEU A 136 -20.92 8.89 0.61
N GLY A 137 -21.76 9.03 -0.43
CA GLY A 137 -22.43 10.27 -0.81
C GLY A 137 -21.48 11.35 -1.33
N LEU A 138 -20.28 10.96 -1.81
CA LEU A 138 -19.28 11.91 -2.33
C LEU A 138 -19.62 12.36 -3.76
N GLU A 139 -20.40 11.60 -4.50
CA GLU A 139 -20.92 11.90 -5.84
C GLU A 139 -21.75 13.18 -5.89
N ASP A 140 -22.41 13.53 -4.80
CA ASP A 140 -23.23 14.76 -4.68
C ASP A 140 -22.44 15.96 -4.14
N ARG A 141 -21.19 15.73 -3.75
CA ARG A 141 -20.33 16.72 -3.09
C ARG A 141 -19.01 16.96 -3.82
N MET A 142 -18.96 16.77 -5.13
CA MET A 142 -17.73 16.81 -5.93
C MET A 142 -16.96 18.13 -5.87
N THR A 143 -17.66 19.24 -5.60
CA THR A 143 -17.07 20.58 -5.42
C THR A 143 -16.65 20.87 -3.96
N THR A 144 -16.87 19.94 -3.03
CA THR A 144 -16.40 20.06 -1.65
C THR A 144 -14.89 19.93 -1.60
N LYS A 145 -14.20 20.76 -0.81
CA LYS A 145 -12.76 20.63 -0.55
C LYS A 145 -12.48 19.35 0.21
N VAL A 146 -11.45 18.61 -0.20
CA VAL A 146 -11.08 17.32 0.41
C VAL A 146 -10.74 17.45 1.89
N GLY A 147 -10.17 18.58 2.31
CA GLY A 147 -9.90 18.88 3.71
C GLY A 147 -11.10 18.85 4.65
N LEU A 148 -12.34 18.98 4.10
CA LEU A 148 -13.59 18.93 4.87
C LEU A 148 -14.19 17.53 4.99
N LEU A 149 -13.58 16.52 4.38
CA LEU A 149 -14.02 15.12 4.47
C LEU A 149 -13.63 14.50 5.81
N SER A 150 -14.42 13.55 6.27
CA SER A 150 -14.01 12.69 7.40
C SER A 150 -12.78 11.84 7.01
N GLY A 151 -12.05 11.31 8.00
CA GLY A 151 -10.89 10.44 7.77
C GLY A 151 -11.21 9.28 6.83
N GLY A 152 -12.30 8.56 7.10
CA GLY A 152 -12.72 7.42 6.27
C GLY A 152 -13.16 7.82 4.85
N GLN A 153 -13.89 8.93 4.70
CA GLN A 153 -14.24 9.44 3.37
C GLN A 153 -13.02 9.82 2.56
N ARG A 154 -12.04 10.44 3.20
CA ARG A 154 -10.78 10.81 2.56
C ARG A 154 -9.96 9.58 2.20
N GLN A 155 -9.92 8.57 3.07
CA GLN A 155 -9.21 7.33 2.81
C GLN A 155 -9.83 6.55 1.64
N ALA A 156 -11.16 6.46 1.59
CA ALA A 156 -11.86 5.86 0.46
C ALA A 156 -11.60 6.64 -0.85
N LEU A 157 -11.56 7.97 -0.77
CA LEU A 157 -11.21 8.81 -1.92
C LEU A 157 -9.77 8.55 -2.39
N THR A 158 -8.77 8.46 -1.47
CA THR A 158 -7.38 8.13 -1.83
C THR A 158 -7.26 6.76 -2.48
N LEU A 159 -8.01 5.78 -1.99
CA LEU A 159 -8.05 4.45 -2.60
C LEU A 159 -8.61 4.52 -4.03
N LEU A 160 -9.73 5.21 -4.24
CA LEU A 160 -10.28 5.45 -5.57
C LEU A 160 -9.28 6.16 -6.48
N MET A 161 -8.62 7.22 -5.98
CA MET A 161 -7.59 7.94 -6.74
C MET A 161 -6.41 7.06 -7.13
N ALA A 162 -5.95 6.17 -6.23
CA ALA A 162 -4.86 5.24 -6.48
C ALA A 162 -5.21 4.21 -7.57
N THR A 163 -6.49 3.84 -7.68
CA THR A 163 -7.00 2.80 -8.60
C THR A 163 -7.75 3.35 -9.81
N LEU A 164 -8.01 4.66 -9.88
CA LEU A 164 -8.74 5.32 -10.97
C LEU A 164 -8.13 5.04 -12.36
N LYS A 165 -6.81 5.03 -12.43
CA LYS A 165 -6.04 4.47 -13.52
C LYS A 165 -5.44 3.16 -13.02
N LYS A 166 -5.91 2.01 -13.53
CA LYS A 166 -5.49 0.67 -13.08
C LYS A 166 -3.96 0.60 -12.96
N PRO A 167 -3.41 0.52 -11.73
CA PRO A 167 -1.97 0.37 -11.55
C PRO A 167 -1.53 -1.06 -11.85
N LYS A 168 -0.23 -1.23 -12.13
CA LYS A 168 0.40 -2.56 -12.18
C LYS A 168 0.59 -3.15 -10.79
N LEU A 169 0.82 -2.30 -9.79
CA LEU A 169 0.96 -2.66 -8.38
C LEU A 169 0.30 -1.60 -7.50
N LEU A 170 -0.54 -2.04 -6.58
CA LEU A 170 -1.15 -1.21 -5.55
C LEU A 170 -0.39 -1.41 -4.22
N LEU A 171 0.08 -0.31 -3.63
CA LEU A 171 0.76 -0.28 -2.34
C LEU A 171 -0.16 0.35 -1.29
N LEU A 172 -0.51 -0.39 -0.25
CA LEU A 172 -1.33 0.05 0.87
C LEU A 172 -0.46 0.05 2.14
N ASP A 173 -0.15 1.25 2.65
CA ASP A 173 0.75 1.41 3.81
C ASP A 173 -0.07 1.75 5.04
N GLU A 174 -0.41 0.75 5.87
CA GLU A 174 -1.20 0.90 7.11
C GLU A 174 -2.43 1.82 6.96
N HIS A 175 -3.09 1.74 5.83
CA HIS A 175 -4.06 2.73 5.34
C HIS A 175 -5.35 2.84 6.17
N THR A 176 -5.52 2.03 7.22
CA THR A 176 -6.65 2.07 8.14
C THR A 176 -6.27 2.41 9.58
N ALA A 177 -4.96 2.51 9.88
CA ALA A 177 -4.46 2.67 11.25
C ALA A 177 -4.93 3.96 11.95
N ALA A 178 -5.18 5.03 11.18
CA ALA A 178 -5.63 6.33 11.73
C ALA A 178 -7.16 6.46 11.82
N LEU A 179 -7.93 5.39 11.57
CA LEU A 179 -9.39 5.39 11.53
C LEU A 179 -9.98 4.71 12.77
N ASP A 180 -11.20 5.09 13.14
CA ASP A 180 -11.96 4.33 14.12
C ASP A 180 -12.31 2.92 13.59
N PRO A 181 -12.53 1.92 14.47
CA PRO A 181 -12.68 0.52 14.05
C PRO A 181 -13.78 0.29 13.00
N ARG A 182 -14.96 0.94 13.17
CA ARG A 182 -16.06 0.77 12.22
C ARG A 182 -15.75 1.33 10.83
N THR A 183 -15.06 2.45 10.80
CA THR A 183 -14.62 3.08 9.55
C THR A 183 -13.48 2.29 8.91
N ALA A 184 -12.54 1.78 9.71
CA ALA A 184 -11.46 0.92 9.25
C ALA A 184 -12.00 -0.33 8.54
N ASP A 185 -12.96 -1.04 9.15
CA ASP A 185 -13.59 -2.22 8.55
C ASP A 185 -14.24 -1.92 7.19
N LYS A 186 -14.96 -0.79 7.10
CA LYS A 186 -15.57 -0.38 5.82
C LYS A 186 -14.53 -0.09 4.74
N VAL A 187 -13.45 0.60 5.10
CA VAL A 187 -12.36 0.90 4.16
C VAL A 187 -11.63 -0.37 3.74
N LEU A 188 -11.40 -1.32 4.65
CA LEU A 188 -10.81 -2.63 4.32
C LEU A 188 -11.68 -3.44 3.38
N GLN A 189 -13.00 -3.52 3.64
CA GLN A 189 -13.96 -4.19 2.76
C GLN A 189 -13.98 -3.56 1.36
N LEU A 190 -14.01 -2.22 1.29
CA LEU A 190 -13.95 -1.49 0.03
C LEU A 190 -12.63 -1.75 -0.71
N SER A 191 -11.51 -1.77 0.02
CA SER A 191 -10.18 -2.09 -0.54
C SER A 191 -10.19 -3.48 -1.16
N ARG A 192 -10.69 -4.47 -0.44
CA ARG A 192 -10.84 -5.84 -0.92
C ARG A 192 -11.68 -5.92 -2.18
N GLN A 193 -12.87 -5.30 -2.17
CA GLN A 193 -13.75 -5.28 -3.33
C GLN A 193 -13.05 -4.71 -4.56
N ILE A 194 -12.42 -3.53 -4.46
CA ILE A 194 -11.72 -2.89 -5.57
C ILE A 194 -10.57 -3.75 -6.08
N ILE A 195 -9.81 -4.39 -5.19
CA ILE A 195 -8.67 -5.26 -5.54
C ILE A 195 -9.16 -6.49 -6.31
N GLU A 196 -10.18 -7.17 -5.79
CA GLU A 196 -10.73 -8.40 -6.38
C GLU A 196 -11.41 -8.13 -7.73
N GLU A 197 -12.29 -7.11 -7.83
CA GLU A 197 -12.98 -6.74 -9.07
C GLU A 197 -12.03 -6.35 -10.20
N ASN A 198 -10.91 -5.72 -9.87
CA ASN A 198 -9.94 -5.26 -10.87
C ASN A 198 -8.73 -6.20 -11.03
N HIS A 199 -8.68 -7.31 -10.29
CA HIS A 199 -7.53 -8.24 -10.27
C HIS A 199 -6.20 -7.48 -10.10
N LEU A 200 -6.11 -6.66 -9.04
CA LEU A 200 -4.94 -5.83 -8.79
C LEU A 200 -3.88 -6.63 -8.01
N MET A 201 -2.66 -6.67 -8.53
CA MET A 201 -1.51 -7.07 -7.73
C MET A 201 -1.33 -6.04 -6.61
N THR A 202 -1.35 -6.49 -5.35
CA THR A 202 -1.41 -5.60 -4.19
C THR A 202 -0.46 -6.04 -3.08
N MET A 203 0.24 -5.09 -2.50
CA MET A 203 0.97 -5.23 -1.24
C MET A 203 0.32 -4.35 -0.17
N MET A 204 -0.19 -4.96 0.90
CA MET A 204 -0.81 -4.26 2.03
C MET A 204 0.01 -4.47 3.31
N VAL A 205 0.62 -3.42 3.80
CA VAL A 205 1.25 -3.41 5.13
C VAL A 205 0.18 -3.16 6.17
N THR A 206 0.18 -3.98 7.22
CA THR A 206 -0.67 -3.81 8.39
C THR A 206 0.08 -4.25 9.65
N HIS A 207 -0.26 -3.66 10.79
CA HIS A 207 0.19 -4.12 12.11
C HIS A 207 -0.84 -5.04 12.77
N ASN A 208 -2.05 -5.16 12.22
CA ASN A 208 -3.11 -6.01 12.73
C ASN A 208 -3.00 -7.43 12.13
N MET A 209 -2.68 -8.42 12.96
CA MET A 209 -2.54 -9.82 12.52
C MET A 209 -3.85 -10.42 12.01
N ARG A 210 -5.00 -10.04 12.59
CA ARG A 210 -6.31 -10.51 12.14
C ARG A 210 -6.61 -10.05 10.72
N ASP A 211 -6.33 -8.77 10.42
CA ASP A 211 -6.48 -8.25 9.07
C ASP A 211 -5.51 -8.93 8.10
N ALA A 212 -4.26 -9.14 8.52
CA ALA A 212 -3.28 -9.83 7.69
C ALA A 212 -3.70 -11.26 7.31
N ILE A 213 -4.35 -11.98 8.23
CA ILE A 213 -4.89 -13.33 7.99
C ILE A 213 -6.14 -13.26 7.11
N ALA A 214 -7.06 -12.32 7.41
CA ALA A 214 -8.37 -12.24 6.75
C ALA A 214 -8.31 -11.75 5.30
N TYR A 215 -7.34 -10.89 4.96
CA TYR A 215 -7.24 -10.26 3.65
C TYR A 215 -6.10 -10.87 2.81
N GLY A 216 -6.29 -10.89 1.49
CA GLY A 216 -5.31 -11.38 0.53
C GLY A 216 -5.16 -12.90 0.50
N ASN A 217 -4.41 -13.37 -0.49
CA ASN A 217 -4.14 -14.80 -0.74
C ASN A 217 -2.75 -15.25 -0.24
N ARG A 218 -1.91 -14.31 0.20
CA ARG A 218 -0.55 -14.56 0.70
C ARG A 218 -0.22 -13.63 1.84
N LEU A 219 0.54 -14.11 2.82
CA LEU A 219 1.02 -13.36 3.97
C LEU A 219 2.52 -13.51 4.07
N ILE A 220 3.22 -12.39 4.18
CA ILE A 220 4.65 -12.37 4.48
C ILE A 220 4.90 -11.67 5.81
N MET A 221 5.90 -12.16 6.54
CA MET A 221 6.36 -11.55 7.78
C MET A 221 7.79 -11.09 7.62
N MET A 222 8.03 -9.84 7.99
CA MET A 222 9.36 -9.24 7.96
C MET A 222 9.92 -9.06 9.38
N HIS A 223 11.22 -9.32 9.51
CA HIS A 223 11.98 -9.09 10.73
C HIS A 223 13.42 -8.68 10.34
N GLU A 224 13.96 -7.65 10.97
CA GLU A 224 15.32 -7.14 10.73
C GLU A 224 15.71 -7.00 9.25
N GLY A 225 14.80 -6.44 8.46
CA GLY A 225 15.01 -6.22 7.04
C GLY A 225 15.00 -7.46 6.17
N ARG A 226 14.52 -8.60 6.67
CA ARG A 226 14.39 -9.88 5.94
C ARG A 226 12.96 -10.38 5.93
N ILE A 227 12.60 -11.15 4.94
CA ILE A 227 11.38 -11.96 4.97
C ILE A 227 11.72 -13.25 5.72
N ILE A 228 11.05 -13.47 6.86
CA ILE A 228 11.26 -14.64 7.71
C ILE A 228 10.14 -15.67 7.56
N LEU A 229 8.98 -15.25 6.99
CA LEU A 229 7.84 -16.11 6.79
C LEU A 229 7.12 -15.71 5.50
N ASP A 230 6.69 -16.71 4.74
CA ASP A 230 5.96 -16.54 3.49
C ASP A 230 4.93 -17.68 3.36
N ILE A 231 3.67 -17.35 3.56
CA ILE A 231 2.55 -18.29 3.61
C ILE A 231 1.51 -17.93 2.56
N ALA A 232 1.13 -18.89 1.73
CA ALA A 232 0.14 -18.69 0.67
C ALA A 232 -0.83 -19.89 0.55
N GLY A 233 -1.90 -19.67 -0.22
CA GLY A 233 -2.84 -20.72 -0.60
C GLY A 233 -3.55 -21.38 0.60
N GLU A 234 -3.63 -22.71 0.60
CA GLU A 234 -4.33 -23.48 1.64
C GLU A 234 -3.73 -23.27 3.04
N GLN A 235 -2.41 -23.09 3.15
CA GLN A 235 -1.78 -22.84 4.44
C GLN A 235 -2.27 -21.54 5.06
N LYS A 236 -2.48 -20.48 4.25
CA LYS A 236 -3.00 -19.21 4.76
C LYS A 236 -4.46 -19.32 5.22
N LYS A 237 -5.29 -20.13 4.57
CA LYS A 237 -6.71 -20.31 4.93
C LYS A 237 -6.92 -20.90 6.32
N HIS A 238 -5.97 -21.70 6.80
CA HIS A 238 -6.02 -22.34 8.11
C HIS A 238 -5.19 -21.63 9.18
N LEU A 239 -4.59 -20.49 8.83
CA LEU A 239 -3.72 -19.73 9.73
C LEU A 239 -4.54 -19.07 10.84
N THR A 240 -4.09 -19.23 12.09
CA THR A 240 -4.63 -18.48 13.25
C THR A 240 -3.60 -17.49 13.78
N VAL A 241 -4.05 -16.57 14.62
CA VAL A 241 -3.14 -15.58 15.24
C VAL A 241 -2.11 -16.30 16.12
N GLU A 242 -2.54 -17.33 16.86
CA GLU A 242 -1.66 -18.13 17.72
C GLU A 242 -0.57 -18.83 16.91
N MET A 243 -0.94 -19.48 15.80
CA MET A 243 0.02 -20.13 14.89
C MET A 243 1.02 -19.12 14.33
N LEU A 244 0.54 -17.91 13.98
CA LEU A 244 1.37 -16.86 13.43
C LEU A 244 2.39 -16.35 14.46
N LEU A 245 1.96 -16.18 15.72
CA LEU A 245 2.83 -15.81 16.84
C LEU A 245 3.89 -16.88 17.13
N GLU A 246 3.49 -18.17 17.13
CA GLU A 246 4.44 -19.28 17.32
C GLU A 246 5.50 -19.32 16.20
N GLN A 247 5.08 -19.14 14.96
CA GLN A 247 6.01 -19.12 13.82
C GLN A 247 6.94 -17.93 13.89
N PHE A 248 6.43 -16.77 14.32
CA PHE A 248 7.24 -15.59 14.55
C PHE A 248 8.29 -15.81 15.64
N ALA A 249 7.89 -16.32 16.81
CA ALA A 249 8.82 -16.61 17.91
C ALA A 249 9.95 -17.58 17.48
N ARG A 250 9.60 -18.63 16.71
CA ARG A 250 10.59 -19.58 16.17
C ARG A 250 11.56 -18.94 15.18
N ALA A 251 11.07 -18.04 14.33
CA ALA A 251 11.87 -17.41 13.26
C ALA A 251 12.75 -16.25 13.76
N SER A 252 12.32 -15.55 14.83
CA SER A 252 13.02 -14.39 15.41
C SER A 252 13.94 -14.75 16.59
N GLY A 253 13.93 -16.01 17.04
CA GLY A 253 14.77 -16.48 18.18
C GLY A 253 14.37 -15.81 19.50
N ASP A 254 13.40 -16.36 20.19
CA ASP A 254 12.92 -16.11 21.58
C ASP A 254 12.95 -14.68 22.17
N GLU A 255 13.48 -13.67 21.52
CA GLU A 255 13.60 -12.31 22.07
C GLU A 255 12.28 -11.51 22.13
N PHE A 256 11.18 -12.02 21.55
CA PHE A 256 9.96 -11.24 21.31
C PHE A 256 8.70 -11.66 22.07
N VAL A 257 8.80 -12.42 23.14
CA VAL A 257 7.62 -12.78 23.97
C VAL A 257 6.96 -11.56 24.64
N ASN A 258 7.61 -10.40 24.64
CA ASN A 258 7.14 -9.19 25.35
C ASN A 258 6.41 -8.13 24.48
N ASP A 259 6.32 -8.27 23.17
CA ASP A 259 5.69 -7.24 22.33
C ASP A 259 4.17 -7.47 22.19
N ARG A 260 3.44 -7.31 23.32
CA ARG A 260 1.96 -7.26 23.34
C ARG A 260 1.36 -6.20 22.41
N ALA A 261 2.17 -5.31 21.85
CA ALA A 261 1.76 -4.29 20.89
C ALA A 261 1.33 -4.84 19.51
N LEU A 262 1.59 -6.12 19.23
CA LEU A 262 1.15 -6.79 18.00
C LEU A 262 -0.27 -7.36 18.10
N LEU A 263 -0.91 -7.27 19.28
CA LEU A 263 -2.23 -7.83 19.58
C LEU A 263 -3.35 -6.77 19.61
N GLY A 264 -3.06 -5.54 19.22
CA GLY A 264 -3.99 -4.41 19.22
C GLY A 264 -5.26 -4.59 18.42
#